data_9229c4dbcdd1b57ba3e9c369b0a26cbf
#
_entry.id   9229c4dbcdd1b57ba3e9c369b0a26cbf
#
_cell.length_a   1.000
_cell.length_b   1.000
_cell.length_c   1.000
_cell.angle_alpha   90.00
_cell.angle_beta   90.00
_cell.angle_gamma   90.00
#
_symmetry.space_group_name_H-M   'P 1'
#
loop_
_entity.id
_entity.type
_entity.pdbx_description
1 polymer ?
#
loop_
_entity_poly.entity_id
_entity_poly.type
_entity_poly.pdbx_seq_one_letter_code
_entity_poly.pdbx_strand_id
1 'polypeptide(L)'
;MFAQQEVIRSSADLRNHYNEISRQCREDNEAVIITVNGRGDTVSISYEEYKRMKARIELLEILAEADEDVKYGRVAPMKNTFDDLRNLIKSS
;
A
#
# COMPACT_ATOMS: atom_id res chain seq x y z
N MET A 1 10.26 1.20 8.50
CA MET A 1 10.97 1.58 7.47
C MET A 1 10.72 0.86 6.18
N PHE A 2 10.78 1.55 5.17
CA PHE A 2 10.40 1.01 3.89
C PHE A 2 11.63 0.68 3.11
N ALA A 3 11.74 -0.55 2.71
CA ALA A 3 12.89 -1.01 1.97
C ALA A 3 12.68 -0.88 0.48
N GLN A 4 11.54 -0.37 0.07
CA GLN A 4 11.19 -0.32 -1.32
C GLN A 4 11.92 0.81 -2.03
N GLN A 5 12.56 0.49 -3.14
CA GLN A 5 13.23 1.49 -3.96
C GLN A 5 12.30 2.02 -5.01
N GLU A 6 12.50 3.27 -5.39
CA GLU A 6 11.70 3.87 -6.44
C GLU A 6 12.53 4.00 -7.71
N VAL A 7 11.91 3.61 -8.83
CA VAL A 7 12.53 3.67 -10.15
C VAL A 7 11.60 4.48 -11.04
N ILE A 8 12.18 5.34 -11.86
CA ILE A 8 11.39 6.19 -12.74
C ILE A 8 11.48 5.68 -14.17
N ARG A 9 10.33 5.48 -14.79
CA ARG A 9 10.25 5.06 -16.19
C ARG A 9 9.18 5.84 -16.91
N SER A 10 9.33 5.95 -18.22
CA SER A 10 8.34 6.64 -19.04
C SER A 10 7.16 5.73 -19.35
N SER A 11 6.05 6.35 -19.76
CA SER A 11 4.89 5.58 -20.19
C SER A 11 5.19 4.75 -21.44
N ALA A 12 6.09 5.22 -22.27
CA ALA A 12 6.53 4.45 -23.44
C ALA A 12 7.24 3.19 -23.02
N ASP A 13 8.09 3.27 -21.97
CA ASP A 13 8.74 2.10 -21.42
C ASP A 13 7.73 1.08 -20.89
N LEU A 14 6.70 1.56 -20.21
CA LEU A 14 5.68 0.66 -19.70
C LEU A 14 5.00 -0.09 -20.84
N ARG A 15 4.72 0.61 -21.93
CA ARG A 15 4.06 0.01 -23.07
C ARG A 15 4.97 -0.98 -23.80
N ASN A 16 6.24 -0.63 -23.97
CA ASN A 16 7.17 -1.42 -24.76
C ASN A 16 7.93 -2.47 -23.98
N HIS A 17 8.07 -2.27 -22.67
CA HIS A 17 8.87 -3.15 -21.82
C HIS A 17 8.10 -3.57 -20.57
N TYR A 18 6.83 -3.87 -20.74
CA TYR A 18 5.96 -4.22 -19.62
C TYR A 18 6.49 -5.39 -18.81
N ASN A 19 6.96 -6.44 -19.49
CA ASN A 19 7.44 -7.63 -18.79
C ASN A 19 8.64 -7.32 -17.89
N GLU A 20 9.50 -6.44 -18.34
CA GLU A 20 10.66 -6.03 -17.56
C GLU A 20 10.24 -5.24 -16.32
N ILE A 21 9.31 -4.31 -16.49
CA ILE A 21 8.81 -3.51 -15.39
C ILE A 21 8.05 -4.38 -14.39
N SER A 22 7.24 -5.31 -14.89
CA SER A 22 6.53 -6.24 -14.04
C SER A 22 7.49 -7.06 -13.18
N ARG A 23 8.59 -7.51 -13.79
CA ARG A 23 9.59 -8.28 -13.05
C ARG A 23 10.27 -7.44 -11.99
N GLN A 24 10.60 -6.17 -12.30
CA GLN A 24 11.18 -5.27 -11.31
C GLN A 24 10.27 -5.12 -10.10
N CYS A 25 8.99 -4.99 -10.33
CA CYS A 25 8.04 -4.85 -9.23
C CYS A 25 7.93 -6.12 -8.40
N ARG A 26 7.91 -7.28 -9.06
CA ARG A 26 7.68 -8.55 -8.37
C ARG A 26 8.94 -9.10 -7.71
N GLU A 27 10.05 -9.08 -8.42
CA GLU A 27 11.28 -9.73 -7.95
C GLU A 27 12.17 -8.80 -7.16
N ASP A 28 12.28 -7.56 -7.60
CA ASP A 28 13.15 -6.58 -6.95
C ASP A 28 12.44 -5.72 -5.93
N ASN A 29 11.12 -5.91 -5.80
CA ASN A 29 10.30 -5.16 -4.87
C ASN A 29 10.45 -3.65 -5.07
N GLU A 30 10.49 -3.21 -6.32
CA GLU A 30 10.61 -1.80 -6.65
C GLU A 30 9.27 -1.19 -6.99
N ALA A 31 9.11 0.06 -6.60
CA ALA A 31 7.97 0.85 -7.06
C ALA A 31 8.42 1.61 -8.30
N VAL A 32 7.73 1.40 -9.41
CA VAL A 32 8.09 2.04 -10.66
C VAL A 32 7.16 3.20 -10.92
N ILE A 33 7.71 4.40 -10.89
CA ILE A 33 6.96 5.62 -11.15
C ILE A 33 6.89 5.83 -12.65
N ILE A 34 5.68 5.81 -13.19
CA ILE A 34 5.47 5.97 -14.62
C ILE A 34 5.23 7.45 -14.90
N THR A 35 6.02 8.02 -15.78
CA THR A 35 5.92 9.45 -16.07
C THR A 35 5.36 9.68 -17.46
N VAL A 36 4.66 10.79 -17.57
CA VAL A 36 4.18 11.30 -18.85
C VAL A 36 4.66 12.75 -18.96
N ASN A 37 5.39 13.05 -20.03
CA ASN A 37 5.97 14.38 -20.21
C ASN A 37 6.81 14.83 -19.01
N GLY A 38 7.54 13.90 -18.44
CA GLY A 38 8.44 14.20 -17.33
C GLY A 38 7.75 14.33 -15.99
N ARG A 39 6.46 14.08 -15.90
CA ARG A 39 5.72 14.18 -14.64
C ARG A 39 5.21 12.83 -14.22
N GLY A 40 5.24 12.59 -12.92
CA GLY A 40 4.69 11.36 -12.37
C GLY A 40 3.20 11.26 -12.67
N ASP A 41 2.80 10.14 -13.26
CA ASP A 41 1.42 9.91 -13.64
C ASP A 41 0.80 8.76 -12.86
N THR A 42 1.48 7.63 -12.85
CA THR A 42 1.02 6.45 -12.11
C THR A 42 2.21 5.78 -11.45
N VAL A 43 1.91 4.83 -10.57
CA VAL A 43 2.95 4.03 -9.93
C VAL A 43 2.59 2.56 -10.13
N SER A 44 3.58 1.77 -10.53
CA SER A 44 3.42 0.34 -10.69
C SER A 44 4.13 -0.38 -9.55
N ILE A 45 3.41 -1.23 -8.86
CA ILE A 45 3.97 -2.07 -7.79
C ILE A 45 3.40 -3.47 -7.97
N SER A 46 4.02 -4.45 -7.30
CA SER A 46 3.50 -5.80 -7.37
C SER A 46 2.16 -5.87 -6.64
N TYR A 47 1.31 -6.80 -7.05
CA TYR A 47 0.03 -7.00 -6.39
C TYR A 47 0.21 -7.36 -4.93
N GLU A 48 1.24 -8.16 -4.63
CA GLU A 48 1.54 -8.53 -3.25
C GLU A 48 1.90 -7.31 -2.41
N GLU A 49 2.71 -6.41 -2.96
CA GLU A 49 3.08 -5.20 -2.24
C GLU A 49 1.89 -4.27 -2.04
N TYR A 50 1.04 -4.16 -3.06
CA TYR A 50 -0.17 -3.36 -2.95
C TYR A 50 -1.06 -3.87 -1.81
N LYS A 51 -1.24 -5.18 -1.71
CA LYS A 51 -2.05 -5.75 -0.63
C LYS A 51 -1.45 -5.45 0.73
N ARG A 52 -0.13 -5.56 0.84
CA ARG A 52 0.56 -5.27 2.10
C ARG A 52 0.39 -3.82 2.52
N MET A 53 0.58 -2.91 1.58
CA MET A 53 0.44 -1.48 1.86
C MET A 53 -0.98 -1.14 2.27
N LYS A 54 -1.95 -1.70 1.57
CA LYS A 54 -3.35 -1.46 1.87
C LYS A 54 -3.71 -1.96 3.26
N ALA A 55 -3.28 -3.16 3.60
CA ALA A 55 -3.54 -3.73 4.92
C ALA A 55 -2.88 -2.90 6.01
N ARG A 56 -1.66 -2.43 5.76
CA ARG A 56 -0.94 -1.61 6.73
C ARG A 56 -1.65 -0.29 6.99
N ILE A 57 -2.11 0.35 5.93
CA ILE A 57 -2.82 1.62 6.07
C ILE A 57 -4.11 1.43 6.85
N GLU A 58 -4.86 0.40 6.52
CA GLU A 58 -6.12 0.12 7.21
C GLU A 58 -5.89 -0.19 8.69
N LEU A 59 -4.84 -0.95 8.98
CA LEU A 59 -4.49 -1.26 10.36
C LEU A 59 -4.14 0.00 11.14
N LEU A 60 -3.35 0.88 10.55
CA LEU A 60 -2.95 2.12 11.21
C LEU A 60 -4.15 3.02 11.47
N GLU A 61 -5.11 3.05 10.56
CA GLU A 61 -6.33 3.83 10.76
C GLU A 61 -7.13 3.30 11.95
N ILE A 62 -7.24 1.99 12.06
CA ILE A 62 -7.98 1.37 13.17
C ILE A 62 -7.28 1.65 14.50
N LEU A 63 -5.96 1.55 14.52
CA LEU A 63 -5.20 1.83 15.73
C LEU A 63 -5.32 3.29 16.15
N ALA A 64 -5.35 4.19 15.20
CA ALA A 64 -5.53 5.61 15.48
C ALA A 64 -6.89 5.88 16.10
N GLU A 65 -7.93 5.23 15.58
CA GLU A 65 -9.27 5.38 16.14
C GLU A 65 -9.35 4.82 17.55
N ALA A 66 -8.75 3.66 17.78
CA ALA A 66 -8.75 3.05 19.12
C ALA A 66 -8.02 3.94 20.11
N ASP A 67 -6.91 4.53 19.70
CA ASP A 67 -6.14 5.42 20.54
C ASP A 67 -6.94 6.66 20.89
N GLU A 68 -7.65 7.21 19.93
CA GLU A 68 -8.53 8.36 20.16
C GLU A 68 -9.62 8.04 21.16
N ASP A 69 -10.26 6.87 21.01
CA ASP A 69 -11.33 6.47 21.91
C ASP A 69 -10.83 6.37 23.36
N VAL A 70 -9.65 5.83 23.55
CA VAL A 70 -9.04 5.76 24.87
C VAL A 70 -8.76 7.16 25.41
N LYS A 71 -8.23 8.00 24.56
CA LYS A 71 -7.83 9.35 24.93
C LYS A 71 -9.02 10.18 25.41
N TYR A 72 -10.16 10.01 24.80
CA TYR A 72 -11.36 10.75 25.17
C TYR A 72 -12.23 10.03 26.19
N GLY A 73 -11.73 8.98 26.76
CA GLY A 73 -12.45 8.24 27.79
C GLY A 73 -13.53 7.34 27.25
N ARG A 74 -13.59 7.18 25.96
CA ARG A 74 -14.53 6.26 25.34
C ARG A 74 -13.85 4.89 25.24
N VAL A 75 -14.38 3.97 25.98
CA VAL A 75 -13.81 2.63 25.97
C VAL A 75 -14.62 1.79 25.00
N ALA A 76 -14.19 1.75 23.76
CA ALA A 76 -14.76 0.82 22.82
C ALA A 76 -14.40 -0.58 23.26
N PRO A 77 -15.34 -1.53 23.26
CA PRO A 77 -14.99 -2.89 23.61
C PRO A 77 -13.87 -3.39 22.71
N MET A 78 -12.85 -3.91 23.32
CA MET A 78 -11.69 -4.42 22.58
C MET A 78 -12.11 -5.45 21.54
N LYS A 79 -13.14 -6.20 21.85
CA LYS A 79 -13.67 -7.19 20.96
C LYS A 79 -14.10 -6.59 19.61
N ASN A 80 -14.73 -5.43 19.65
CA ASN A 80 -15.15 -4.77 18.42
C ASN A 80 -13.97 -4.34 17.58
N THR A 81 -12.93 -3.87 18.24
CA THR A 81 -11.72 -3.45 17.53
C THR A 81 -11.07 -4.63 16.80
N PHE A 82 -11.00 -5.76 17.47
CA PHE A 82 -10.44 -6.96 16.87
C PHE A 82 -11.30 -7.49 15.73
N ASP A 83 -12.62 -7.40 15.87
CA ASP A 83 -13.52 -7.83 14.82
C ASP A 83 -13.36 -6.96 13.57
N ASP A 84 -13.22 -5.66 13.78
CA ASP A 84 -13.00 -4.73 12.67
C ASP A 84 -11.70 -5.03 11.94
N LEU A 85 -10.64 -5.28 12.68
CA LEU A 85 -9.36 -5.68 12.11
C LEU A 85 -9.50 -6.94 11.27
N ARG A 86 -10.17 -7.93 11.82
CA ARG A 86 -10.36 -9.20 11.14
C ARG A 86 -11.13 -9.02 9.84
N ASN A 87 -12.17 -8.20 9.88
CA ASN A 87 -12.98 -7.94 8.70
C ASN A 87 -12.19 -7.25 7.61
N LEU A 88 -11.34 -6.29 7.99
CA LEU A 88 -10.50 -5.60 7.03
C LEU A 88 -9.51 -6.54 6.37
N ILE A 89 -8.91 -7.42 7.16
CA ILE A 89 -7.97 -8.40 6.63
C ILE A 89 -8.66 -9.34 5.68
N LYS A 90 -9.86 -9.77 6.01
CA LYS A 90 -10.63 -10.66 5.15
C LYS A 90 -11.07 -9.98 3.86
N SER A 91 -11.37 -8.71 3.92
CA SER A 91 -11.81 -7.95 2.76
C SER A 91 -10.68 -7.67 1.78
N SER A 92 -9.48 -7.73 2.26
CA SER A 92 -8.31 -7.45 1.44
C SER A 92 -7.87 -8.70 0.70
#